data_6931f69f34dae0e0318351cfb3e84cc3
#
_entry.id   6931f69f34dae0e0318351cfb3e84cc3
#
_cell.length_a   1.000
_cell.length_b   1.000
_cell.length_c   1.000
_cell.angle_alpha   90.00
_cell.angle_beta   90.00
_cell.angle_gamma   90.00
#
_symmetry.space_group_name_H-M   'P 1'
#
loop_
_entity.id
_entity.type
_entity.pdbx_description
1 polymer ?
#
loop_
_entity_poly.entity_id
_entity_poly.type
_entity_poly.pdbx_seq_one_letter_code
_entity_poly.pdbx_strand_id
1 'polypeptide(L)'
;MAHVAAATPHLTYACDTHYPWSQAKDEVVAGGRIRFHEGSVRIPDKPGLGVSLDYDQLARGRERYVKCPYRKRDDEAEMRKHVDPNWRRVLPRW
;
A
#
# COMPACT_ATOMS: atom_id res chain seq x y z
N MET A 1 8.81 4.75 2.66
CA MET A 1 8.92 4.74 4.13
C MET A 1 10.15 4.00 4.64
N ALA A 2 10.36 2.71 4.36
CA ALA A 2 11.45 1.92 4.94
C ALA A 2 12.85 2.53 4.74
N HIS A 3 13.20 3.03 3.54
CA HIS A 3 14.48 3.70 3.29
C HIS A 3 14.62 5.01 4.08
N VAL A 4 13.53 5.78 4.22
CA VAL A 4 13.54 7.01 5.04
C VAL A 4 13.78 6.67 6.50
N ALA A 5 13.08 5.65 7.01
CA ALA A 5 13.27 5.19 8.38
C ALA A 5 14.71 4.74 8.64
N ALA A 6 15.28 3.95 7.73
CA ALA A 6 16.66 3.49 7.84
C ALA A 6 17.70 4.62 7.79
N ALA A 7 17.41 5.71 7.06
CA ALA A 7 18.28 6.88 6.95
C ALA A 7 18.06 7.92 8.06
N THR A 8 17.13 7.70 8.99
CA THR A 8 16.77 8.65 10.05
C THR A 8 17.18 8.11 11.43
N PRO A 9 18.36 8.47 11.96
CA PRO A 9 18.90 7.85 13.18
C PRO A 9 18.02 8.02 14.44
N HIS A 10 17.20 9.07 14.47
CA HIS A 10 16.36 9.41 15.61
C HIS A 10 14.91 8.94 15.48
N LEU A 11 14.58 8.18 14.44
CA LEU A 11 13.27 7.55 14.31
C LEU A 11 13.19 6.32 15.22
N THR A 12 12.68 6.51 16.44
CA THR A 12 12.65 5.48 17.50
C THR A 12 11.35 4.66 17.51
N TYR A 13 10.30 5.13 16.81
CA TYR A 13 9.02 4.45 16.74
C TYR A 13 8.91 3.60 15.48
N ALA A 14 8.15 2.51 15.58
CA ALA A 14 7.83 1.66 14.42
C ALA A 14 7.03 2.45 13.38
N CYS A 15 7.30 2.18 12.11
CA CYS A 15 6.51 2.72 11.00
C CYS A 15 5.26 1.87 10.77
N ASP A 16 4.14 2.54 10.50
CA ASP A 16 2.92 1.88 10.04
C ASP A 16 3.05 1.41 8.57
N THR A 17 2.36 0.31 8.25
CA THR A 17 2.27 -0.18 6.87
C THR A 17 0.99 -0.94 6.59
N HIS A 18 0.38 -0.66 5.46
CA HIS A 18 -0.76 -1.41 4.91
C HIS A 18 -0.32 -2.57 4.00
N TYR A 19 0.97 -2.76 3.81
CA TYR A 19 1.52 -3.75 2.89
C TYR A 19 1.05 -5.20 3.14
N PRO A 20 0.88 -5.70 4.38
CA PRO A 20 0.36 -7.03 4.62
C PRO A 20 -1.05 -7.28 4.04
N TRP A 21 -1.83 -6.24 3.85
CA TRP A 21 -3.20 -6.32 3.29
C TRP A 21 -3.23 -6.29 1.76
N SER A 22 -2.13 -5.92 1.10
CA SER A 22 -2.03 -5.98 -0.35
C SER A 22 -2.04 -7.43 -0.83
N GLN A 23 -2.61 -7.67 -2.00
CA GLN A 23 -2.65 -9.01 -2.58
C GLN A 23 -1.40 -9.28 -3.41
N ALA A 24 -0.95 -10.54 -3.46
CA ALA A 24 0.23 -10.92 -4.24
C ALA A 24 0.12 -10.58 -5.73
N LYS A 25 -1.11 -10.58 -6.28
CA LYS A 25 -1.37 -10.18 -7.67
C LYS A 25 -1.13 -8.69 -7.95
N ASP A 26 -1.04 -7.87 -6.90
CA ASP A 26 -0.84 -6.43 -7.01
C ASP A 26 0.63 -6.04 -6.79
N GLU A 27 1.47 -7.03 -6.49
CA GLU A 27 2.91 -6.81 -6.32
C GLU A 27 3.58 -6.59 -7.68
N VAL A 28 4.35 -5.52 -7.78
CA VAL A 28 5.08 -5.14 -9.00
C VAL A 28 6.60 -5.21 -8.84
N VAL A 29 7.06 -5.66 -7.67
CA VAL A 29 8.48 -5.89 -7.42
C VAL A 29 8.87 -7.28 -7.92
N ALA A 30 9.89 -7.34 -8.76
CA ALA A 30 10.46 -8.60 -9.21
C ALA A 30 11.00 -9.40 -8.01
N GLY A 31 10.71 -10.71 -8.00
CA GLY A 31 11.04 -11.58 -6.86
C GLY A 31 9.93 -11.68 -5.82
N GLY A 32 8.82 -10.96 -6.02
CA GLY A 32 7.61 -11.06 -5.21
C GLY A 32 7.59 -10.17 -3.99
N ARG A 33 6.70 -10.50 -3.07
CA ARG A 33 6.39 -9.65 -1.92
C ARG A 33 7.56 -9.45 -0.96
N ILE A 34 7.67 -8.24 -0.43
CA ILE A 34 8.57 -7.92 0.68
C ILE A 34 8.24 -8.81 1.86
N ARG A 35 9.26 -9.45 2.42
CA ARG A 35 9.12 -10.34 3.57
C ARG A 35 9.35 -9.58 4.87
N PHE A 36 8.43 -9.76 5.80
CA PHE A 36 8.57 -9.30 7.17
C PHE A 36 9.17 -10.44 8.01
N HIS A 37 10.12 -10.10 8.84
CA HIS A 37 10.73 -11.01 9.80
C HIS A 37 10.71 -10.32 11.18
N GLU A 38 10.06 -10.94 12.14
CA GLU A 38 9.93 -10.40 13.52
C GLU A 38 9.51 -8.92 13.57
N GLY A 39 8.49 -8.56 12.75
CA GLY A 39 7.97 -7.19 12.69
C GLY A 39 8.85 -6.19 11.93
N SER A 40 9.94 -6.66 11.32
CA SER A 40 10.91 -5.82 10.62
C SER A 40 11.00 -6.12 9.13
N VAL A 41 11.47 -5.15 8.36
CA VAL A 41 11.79 -5.27 6.93
C VAL A 41 13.26 -4.98 6.73
N ARG A 42 13.98 -5.89 6.05
CA ARG A 42 15.35 -5.63 5.64
C ARG A 42 15.38 -4.72 4.43
N ILE A 43 16.12 -3.63 4.53
CA ILE A 43 16.38 -2.74 3.40
C ILE A 43 17.46 -3.37 2.52
N PRO A 44 17.25 -3.47 1.18
CA PRO A 44 18.29 -3.93 0.28
C PRO A 44 19.50 -3.01 0.28
N ASP A 45 20.70 -3.60 0.31
CA ASP A 45 21.97 -2.87 0.15
C ASP A 45 22.32 -2.83 -1.35
N LYS A 46 21.57 -2.04 -2.11
CA LYS A 46 21.74 -1.87 -3.56
C LYS A 46 21.42 -0.43 -3.95
N PRO A 47 21.92 0.07 -5.09
CA PRO A 47 21.60 1.42 -5.57
C PRO A 47 20.11 1.67 -5.72
N GLY A 48 19.67 2.89 -5.48
CA GLY A 48 18.28 3.32 -5.55
C GLY A 48 17.43 2.67 -4.45
N LEU A 49 16.27 2.18 -4.81
CA LEU A 49 15.38 1.45 -3.87
C LEU A 49 15.82 -0.02 -3.67
N GLY A 50 16.83 -0.48 -4.39
CA GLY A 50 17.32 -1.84 -4.30
C GLY A 50 16.38 -2.92 -4.84
N VAL A 51 15.38 -2.52 -5.64
CA VAL A 51 14.38 -3.42 -6.25
C VAL A 51 14.32 -3.22 -7.76
N SER A 52 13.84 -4.23 -8.46
CA SER A 52 13.54 -4.18 -9.90
C SER A 52 12.04 -4.33 -10.11
N LEU A 53 11.52 -3.78 -11.20
CA LEU A 53 10.09 -3.93 -11.54
C LEU A 53 9.84 -5.23 -12.29
N ASP A 54 8.74 -5.88 -11.96
CA ASP A 54 8.12 -6.92 -12.78
C ASP A 54 7.17 -6.23 -13.79
N TYR A 55 7.65 -6.05 -15.02
CA TYR A 55 6.90 -5.34 -16.06
C TYR A 55 5.65 -6.10 -16.50
N ASP A 56 5.62 -7.43 -16.41
CA ASP A 56 4.44 -8.22 -16.72
C ASP A 56 3.36 -8.03 -15.66
N GLN A 57 3.73 -7.99 -14.39
CA GLN A 57 2.79 -7.66 -13.32
C GLN A 57 2.30 -6.22 -13.42
N LEU A 58 3.17 -5.29 -13.79
CA LEU A 58 2.79 -3.90 -14.01
C LEU A 58 1.78 -3.78 -15.16
N ALA A 59 1.99 -4.48 -16.28
CA ALA A 59 1.07 -4.50 -17.41
C ALA A 59 -0.30 -5.08 -17.01
N ARG A 60 -0.31 -6.22 -16.31
CA ARG A 60 -1.55 -6.80 -15.76
C ARG A 60 -2.26 -5.85 -14.78
N GLY A 61 -1.51 -5.16 -13.93
CA GLY A 61 -2.04 -4.14 -13.02
C GLY A 61 -2.70 -2.98 -13.78
N ARG A 62 -2.05 -2.50 -14.84
CA ARG A 62 -2.60 -1.47 -15.73
C ARG A 62 -3.91 -1.91 -16.40
N GLU A 63 -3.96 -3.14 -16.91
CA GLU A 63 -5.20 -3.67 -17.49
C GLU A 63 -6.36 -3.69 -16.49
N ARG A 64 -6.11 -4.16 -15.26
CA ARG A 64 -7.11 -4.15 -14.19
C ARG A 64 -7.56 -2.72 -13.89
N TYR A 65 -6.62 -1.78 -13.80
CA TYR A 65 -6.93 -0.37 -13.57
C TYR A 65 -7.81 0.21 -14.68
N VAL A 66 -7.49 -0.06 -15.95
CA VAL A 66 -8.27 0.43 -17.10
C VAL A 66 -9.69 -0.13 -17.10
N LYS A 67 -9.84 -1.41 -16.73
CA LYS A 67 -11.14 -2.08 -16.66
C LYS A 67 -11.95 -1.72 -15.41
N CYS A 68 -11.31 -1.13 -14.39
CA CYS A 68 -11.99 -0.76 -13.15
C CYS A 68 -12.93 0.42 -13.39
N PRO A 69 -14.23 0.30 -13.07
CA PRO A 69 -15.20 1.38 -13.27
C PRO A 69 -15.05 2.51 -12.24
N TYR A 70 -14.38 2.22 -11.12
CA TYR A 70 -14.21 3.18 -10.03
C TYR A 70 -12.90 3.95 -10.20
N ARG A 71 -12.98 5.27 -10.31
CA ARG A 71 -11.82 6.17 -10.42
C ARG A 71 -11.57 6.98 -9.16
N LYS A 72 -12.55 7.05 -8.29
CA LYS A 72 -12.47 7.77 -7.02
C LYS A 72 -13.03 6.87 -5.93
N ARG A 73 -12.39 6.92 -4.78
CA ARG A 73 -12.90 6.29 -3.57
C ARG A 73 -14.02 7.17 -3.01
N ASP A 74 -15.18 6.59 -2.79
CA ASP A 74 -16.32 7.22 -2.13
C ASP A 74 -16.68 6.41 -0.88
N ASP A 75 -15.99 6.72 0.21
CA ASP A 75 -16.19 6.03 1.49
C ASP A 75 -17.61 6.24 2.03
N GLU A 76 -18.22 7.39 1.75
CA GLU A 76 -19.58 7.68 2.22
C GLU A 76 -20.61 6.79 1.52
N ALA A 77 -20.47 6.63 0.20
CA ALA A 77 -21.34 5.71 -0.55
C ALA A 77 -21.16 4.25 -0.11
N GLU A 78 -19.92 3.80 0.13
CA GLU A 78 -19.66 2.45 0.61
C GLU A 78 -20.18 2.23 2.05
N MET A 79 -20.04 3.21 2.93
CA MET A 79 -20.59 3.13 4.28
C MET A 79 -22.13 3.09 4.28
N ARG A 80 -22.78 3.87 3.41
CA ARG A 80 -24.25 3.80 3.25
C ARG A 80 -24.72 2.46 2.73
N LYS A 81 -23.96 1.84 1.85
CA LYS A 81 -24.30 0.54 1.27
C LYS A 81 -24.13 -0.62 2.26
N HIS A 82 -23.12 -0.60 3.10
CA HIS A 82 -22.73 -1.76 3.89
C HIS A 82 -22.98 -1.62 5.40
N VAL A 83 -23.18 -0.40 5.90
CA VAL A 83 -23.29 -0.14 7.34
C VAL A 83 -24.65 0.49 7.68
N ASP A 84 -24.94 1.68 7.19
CA ASP A 84 -26.16 2.43 7.46
C ASP A 84 -26.55 3.30 6.24
N PRO A 85 -27.74 3.14 5.64
CA PRO A 85 -28.19 3.97 4.52
C PRO A 85 -28.17 5.48 4.80
N ASN A 86 -28.25 5.88 6.07
CA ASN A 86 -28.24 7.29 6.50
C ASN A 86 -26.84 7.76 6.93
N TRP A 87 -25.82 6.93 6.77
CA TRP A 87 -24.47 7.27 7.23
C TRP A 87 -23.98 8.57 6.60
N ARG A 88 -23.40 9.44 7.43
CA ARG A 88 -22.80 10.71 7.03
C ARG A 88 -21.40 10.81 7.62
N ARG A 89 -20.49 11.33 6.85
CA ARG A 89 -19.13 11.61 7.31
C ARG A 89 -19.16 12.77 8.30
N VAL A 90 -18.91 12.48 9.56
CA VAL A 90 -18.73 13.49 10.61
C VAL A 90 -17.23 13.69 10.79
N LEU A 91 -16.74 14.88 10.49
CA LEU A 91 -15.35 15.25 10.76
C LEU A 91 -15.26 15.80 12.19
N PRO A 92 -14.22 15.45 12.95
CA PRO A 92 -13.97 16.07 14.24
C PRO A 92 -13.89 17.60 14.06
N ARG A 93 -14.56 18.32 14.91
CA ARG A 93 -14.40 19.77 15.03
C ARG A 93 -13.42 19.99 16.15
N TRP A 94 -12.29 20.58 15.84
CA TRP A 94 -11.26 20.99 16.80
C TRP A 94 -11.60 22.38 17.31
#